data_cc135aa6fae9a9b3f46289ac98478b97
#
_entry.id   cc135aa6fae9a9b3f46289ac98478b97
#
_cell.length_a   1.000
_cell.length_b   1.000
_cell.length_c   1.000
_cell.angle_alpha   90.00
_cell.angle_beta   90.00
_cell.angle_gamma   90.00
#
_symmetry.space_group_name_H-M   'P 1'
#
loop_
_entity.id
_entity.type
_entity.pdbx_description
1 polymer ?
#
loop_
_entity_poly.entity_id
_entity_poly.type
_entity_poly.pdbx_seq_one_letter_code
_entity_poly.pdbx_strand_id
1 'polypeptide(L)'
;MAAKPPFTMGIEEEYHLVNIETREAAAPPDALFTECEQKLGDHVGHEFMASQIEIGTPVCASPAEAREQLVHMRSTVAEVAEKYGFAPIAAATHPISRWQEARHTDDTRYNDIANDLQTVVRRLLISCMHVHVGLGDDDELRMDLMN
;
A
#
# COMPACT_ATOMS: atom_id res chain seq x y z
N MET A 1 -24.61 29.11 8.05
CA MET A 1 -24.59 27.89 7.21
C MET A 1 -23.25 27.26 7.38
N ALA A 2 -23.20 26.00 7.80
CA ALA A 2 -21.93 25.25 7.82
C ALA A 2 -21.36 25.21 6.40
N ALA A 3 -20.05 25.38 6.25
CA ALA A 3 -19.41 25.28 4.94
C ALA A 3 -19.59 23.84 4.44
N LYS A 4 -19.88 23.69 3.15
CA LYS A 4 -19.98 22.36 2.55
C LYS A 4 -18.63 21.63 2.73
N PRO A 5 -18.62 20.36 3.19
CA PRO A 5 -17.38 19.60 3.32
C PRO A 5 -16.62 19.56 1.99
N PRO A 6 -15.29 19.65 2.01
CA PRO A 6 -14.49 19.67 0.78
C PRO A 6 -14.56 18.36 0.01
N PHE A 7 -14.87 17.24 0.68
CA PHE A 7 -14.86 15.87 0.12
C PHE A 7 -13.60 15.58 -0.72
N THR A 8 -12.45 16.04 -0.23
CA THR A 8 -11.18 15.62 -0.78
C THR A 8 -11.00 14.12 -0.62
N MET A 9 -10.11 13.53 -1.39
CA MET A 9 -9.86 12.09 -1.31
C MET A 9 -8.36 11.77 -1.28
N GLY A 10 -8.03 10.66 -0.65
CA GLY A 10 -6.75 9.99 -0.75
C GLY A 10 -6.99 8.52 -1.08
N ILE A 11 -6.06 7.90 -1.78
CA ILE A 11 -6.15 6.48 -2.11
C ILE A 11 -4.82 5.84 -1.73
N GLU A 12 -4.91 4.75 -0.98
CA GLU A 12 -3.80 3.85 -0.71
C GLU A 12 -4.00 2.57 -1.50
N GLU A 13 -2.93 2.04 -2.05
CA GLU A 13 -2.94 0.76 -2.75
C GLU A 13 -1.74 -0.08 -2.32
N GLU A 14 -2.01 -1.34 -2.06
CA GLU A 14 -1.02 -2.35 -1.71
C GLU A 14 -0.84 -3.34 -2.86
N TYR A 15 0.40 -3.73 -3.12
CA TYR A 15 0.75 -4.67 -4.18
C TYR A 15 1.67 -5.75 -3.64
N HIS A 16 1.45 -6.99 -4.10
CA HIS A 16 2.47 -8.03 -3.97
C HIS A 16 3.59 -7.78 -4.99
N LEU A 17 4.83 -7.83 -4.53
CA LEU A 17 6.01 -7.86 -5.38
C LEU A 17 6.31 -9.32 -5.72
N VAL A 18 6.28 -9.64 -7.00
CA VAL A 18 6.55 -10.99 -7.51
C VAL A 18 7.83 -11.02 -8.30
N ASN A 19 8.62 -12.07 -8.09
CA ASN A 19 9.77 -12.33 -8.94
C ASN A 19 9.29 -12.71 -10.35
N ILE A 20 9.83 -12.05 -11.39
CA ILE A 20 9.33 -12.21 -12.78
C ILE A 20 9.59 -13.62 -13.33
N GLU A 21 10.61 -14.31 -12.85
CA GLU A 21 10.97 -15.65 -13.32
C GLU A 21 10.15 -16.74 -12.62
N THR A 22 10.09 -16.72 -11.27
CA THR A 22 9.43 -17.76 -10.48
C THR A 22 7.92 -17.53 -10.33
N ARG A 23 7.46 -16.29 -10.51
CA ARG A 23 6.08 -15.86 -10.30
C ARG A 23 5.62 -15.93 -8.83
N GLU A 24 6.52 -16.14 -7.91
CA GLU A 24 6.25 -16.18 -6.47
C GLU A 24 6.37 -14.79 -5.86
N ALA A 25 5.55 -14.50 -4.85
CA ALA A 25 5.73 -13.32 -4.03
C ALA A 25 7.03 -13.47 -3.22
N ALA A 26 7.91 -12.49 -3.32
CA ALA A 26 9.20 -12.52 -2.66
C ALA A 26 9.60 -11.13 -2.18
N ALA A 27 10.36 -11.08 -1.08
CA ALA A 27 10.95 -9.84 -0.61
C ALA A 27 12.00 -9.35 -1.61
N PRO A 28 11.85 -8.15 -2.16
CA PRO A 28 12.86 -7.58 -3.04
C PRO A 28 14.07 -7.08 -2.24
N PRO A 29 15.18 -6.73 -2.90
CA PRO A 29 16.28 -6.06 -2.22
C PRO A 29 15.86 -4.65 -1.75
N ASP A 30 16.41 -4.17 -0.64
CA ASP A 30 16.12 -2.85 -0.05
C ASP A 30 16.37 -1.70 -1.04
N ALA A 31 17.28 -1.89 -1.97
CA ALA A 31 17.57 -0.91 -3.03
C ALA A 31 16.33 -0.58 -3.90
N LEU A 32 15.39 -1.51 -4.06
CA LEU A 32 14.13 -1.26 -4.77
C LEU A 32 13.30 -0.21 -4.03
N PHE A 33 13.10 -0.39 -2.71
CA PHE A 33 12.37 0.58 -1.89
C PHE A 33 13.07 1.93 -1.86
N THR A 34 14.39 1.94 -1.66
CA THR A 34 15.19 3.19 -1.68
C THR A 34 15.01 3.95 -3.00
N GLU A 35 15.00 3.27 -4.15
CA GLU A 35 14.78 3.93 -5.44
C GLU A 35 13.33 4.43 -5.60
N CYS A 36 12.34 3.69 -5.11
CA CYS A 36 10.96 4.14 -5.09
C CYS A 36 10.78 5.38 -4.21
N GLU A 37 11.35 5.40 -3.02
CA GLU A 37 11.32 6.54 -2.09
C GLU A 37 12.01 7.79 -2.68
N GLN A 38 13.11 7.63 -3.40
CA GLN A 38 13.76 8.74 -4.09
C GLN A 38 12.88 9.39 -5.16
N LYS A 39 11.95 8.63 -5.76
CA LYS A 39 11.07 9.10 -6.84
C LYS A 39 9.71 9.57 -6.33
N LEU A 40 9.17 8.92 -5.30
CA LEU A 40 7.82 9.14 -4.79
C LEU A 40 7.79 9.78 -3.40
N GLY A 41 8.93 9.92 -2.72
CA GLY A 41 9.00 10.47 -1.36
C GLY A 41 8.21 9.63 -0.37
N ASP A 42 7.50 10.30 0.53
CA ASP A 42 6.69 9.68 1.59
C ASP A 42 5.40 9.01 1.07
N HIS A 43 5.20 8.97 -0.25
CA HIS A 43 4.04 8.35 -0.89
C HIS A 43 4.21 6.86 -1.22
N VAL A 44 5.32 6.26 -0.82
CA VAL A 44 5.60 4.84 -0.96
C VAL A 44 6.21 4.32 0.33
N GLY A 45 5.87 3.10 0.71
CA GLY A 45 6.37 2.49 1.92
C GLY A 45 6.38 0.97 1.88
N HIS A 46 6.99 0.44 2.93
CA HIS A 46 6.90 -0.97 3.26
C HIS A 46 5.54 -1.29 3.86
N GLU A 47 5.04 -2.48 3.57
CA GLU A 47 3.87 -3.06 4.24
C GLU A 47 4.32 -4.15 5.24
N PHE A 48 3.35 -4.69 6.01
CA PHE A 48 3.61 -5.72 7.00
C PHE A 48 4.37 -6.92 6.40
N MET A 49 3.97 -7.38 5.22
CA MET A 49 4.68 -8.46 4.54
C MET A 49 5.83 -7.90 3.70
N ALA A 50 7.04 -8.46 3.89
CA ALA A 50 8.25 -8.03 3.19
C ALA A 50 8.15 -8.15 1.65
N SER A 51 7.18 -8.88 1.14
CA SER A 51 6.87 -9.02 -0.29
C SER A 51 5.78 -8.05 -0.76
N GLN A 52 5.42 -7.05 0.03
CA GLN A 52 4.41 -6.06 -0.32
C GLN A 52 5.01 -4.65 -0.35
N ILE A 53 4.43 -3.81 -1.18
CA ILE A 53 4.72 -2.38 -1.28
C ILE A 53 3.40 -1.63 -1.26
N GLU A 54 3.35 -0.55 -0.50
CA GLU A 54 2.21 0.35 -0.41
C GLU A 54 2.53 1.67 -1.11
N ILE A 55 1.53 2.23 -1.80
CA ILE A 55 1.57 3.59 -2.31
C ILE A 55 0.35 4.37 -1.81
N GLY A 56 0.55 5.66 -1.48
CA GLY A 56 -0.53 6.56 -1.05
C GLY A 56 -0.52 7.86 -1.83
N THR A 57 -1.65 8.21 -2.44
CA THR A 57 -1.76 9.48 -3.17
C THR A 57 -1.66 10.68 -2.22
N PRO A 58 -1.22 11.84 -2.68
CA PRO A 58 -1.50 13.09 -1.98
C PRO A 58 -3.00 13.32 -1.87
N VAL A 59 -3.40 14.29 -1.06
CA VAL A 59 -4.80 14.72 -0.98
C VAL A 59 -5.25 15.29 -2.33
N CYS A 60 -6.24 14.66 -2.93
CA CYS A 60 -6.78 15.00 -4.25
C CYS A 60 -8.13 15.68 -4.11
N ALA A 61 -8.40 16.68 -4.95
CA ALA A 61 -9.66 17.40 -4.98
C ALA A 61 -10.73 16.70 -5.83
N SER A 62 -10.35 15.70 -6.62
CA SER A 62 -11.25 14.99 -7.53
C SER A 62 -10.79 13.58 -7.84
N PRO A 63 -11.71 12.69 -8.27
CA PRO A 63 -11.33 11.35 -8.77
C PRO A 63 -10.41 11.38 -9.99
N ALA A 64 -10.49 12.42 -10.82
CA ALA A 64 -9.61 12.57 -11.98
C ALA A 64 -8.17 12.82 -11.54
N GLU A 65 -7.97 13.71 -10.57
CA GLU A 65 -6.63 13.96 -9.98
C GLU A 65 -6.08 12.72 -9.29
N ALA A 66 -6.90 12.03 -8.46
CA ALA A 66 -6.49 10.78 -7.82
C ALA A 66 -6.05 9.73 -8.85
N ARG A 67 -6.78 9.61 -9.97
CA ARG A 67 -6.41 8.72 -11.07
C ARG A 67 -5.05 9.07 -11.68
N GLU A 68 -4.77 10.36 -11.91
CA GLU A 68 -3.49 10.80 -12.45
C GLU A 68 -2.34 10.45 -11.51
N GLN A 69 -2.51 10.68 -10.21
CA GLN A 69 -1.54 10.31 -9.18
C GLN A 69 -1.30 8.79 -9.16
N LEU A 70 -2.35 7.99 -9.15
CA LEU A 70 -2.22 6.53 -9.17
C LEU A 70 -1.51 6.02 -10.44
N VAL A 71 -1.81 6.58 -11.61
CA VAL A 71 -1.11 6.21 -12.85
C VAL A 71 0.38 6.49 -12.73
N HIS A 72 0.75 7.66 -12.23
CA HIS A 72 2.14 8.03 -12.02
C HIS A 72 2.85 7.07 -11.05
N MET A 73 2.27 6.84 -9.88
CA MET A 73 2.85 6.00 -8.84
C MET A 73 2.99 4.54 -9.27
N ARG A 74 1.94 3.97 -9.85
CA ARG A 74 1.94 2.61 -10.39
C ARG A 74 3.02 2.41 -11.44
N SER A 75 3.13 3.35 -12.40
CA SER A 75 4.16 3.30 -13.43
C SER A 75 5.56 3.38 -12.82
N THR A 76 5.76 4.28 -11.85
CA THR A 76 7.06 4.43 -11.18
C THR A 76 7.45 3.16 -10.44
N VAL A 77 6.54 2.56 -9.65
CA VAL A 77 6.82 1.31 -8.94
C VAL A 77 7.11 0.17 -9.93
N ALA A 78 6.34 0.06 -11.01
CA ALA A 78 6.56 -0.99 -12.02
C ALA A 78 7.91 -0.84 -12.72
N GLU A 79 8.28 0.37 -13.13
CA GLU A 79 9.57 0.67 -13.79
C GLU A 79 10.77 0.39 -12.86
N VAL A 80 10.64 0.72 -11.57
CA VAL A 80 11.69 0.44 -10.59
C VAL A 80 11.77 -1.06 -10.34
N ALA A 81 10.64 -1.72 -10.07
CA ALA A 81 10.60 -3.15 -9.78
C ALA A 81 11.22 -4.01 -10.89
N GLU A 82 10.97 -3.67 -12.15
CA GLU A 82 11.50 -4.37 -13.31
C GLU A 82 13.04 -4.41 -13.32
N LYS A 83 13.71 -3.34 -12.89
CA LYS A 83 15.19 -3.27 -12.82
C LYS A 83 15.79 -4.30 -11.85
N TYR A 84 15.00 -4.69 -10.85
CA TYR A 84 15.41 -5.66 -9.83
C TYR A 84 14.84 -7.06 -10.08
N GLY A 85 14.20 -7.30 -11.22
CA GLY A 85 13.59 -8.58 -11.57
C GLY A 85 12.26 -8.85 -10.86
N PHE A 86 11.54 -7.80 -10.47
CA PHE A 86 10.23 -7.87 -9.81
C PHE A 86 9.14 -7.17 -10.64
N ALA A 87 7.89 -7.53 -10.34
CA ALA A 87 6.72 -6.83 -10.85
C ALA A 87 5.67 -6.68 -9.73
N PRO A 88 5.00 -5.52 -9.60
CA PRO A 88 3.87 -5.37 -8.70
C PRO A 88 2.64 -6.05 -9.31
N ILE A 89 1.87 -6.78 -8.49
CA ILE A 89 0.56 -7.31 -8.88
C ILE A 89 -0.53 -6.83 -7.93
N ALA A 90 -1.62 -6.33 -8.50
CA ALA A 90 -2.83 -5.95 -7.76
C ALA A 90 -3.72 -7.18 -7.60
N ALA A 91 -3.55 -7.89 -6.50
CA ALA A 91 -4.36 -9.04 -6.15
C ALA A 91 -4.59 -9.07 -4.64
N ALA A 92 -5.81 -9.35 -4.20
CA ALA A 92 -6.12 -9.39 -2.77
C ALA A 92 -5.27 -10.44 -2.03
N THR A 93 -4.99 -11.57 -2.69
CA THR A 93 -4.06 -12.59 -2.19
C THR A 93 -3.24 -13.14 -3.34
N HIS A 94 -2.00 -13.53 -3.06
CA HIS A 94 -1.16 -14.15 -4.07
C HIS A 94 -1.65 -15.60 -4.36
N PRO A 95 -1.88 -15.98 -5.64
CA PRO A 95 -2.57 -17.22 -5.98
C PRO A 95 -1.80 -18.50 -5.67
N ILE A 96 -0.47 -18.46 -5.64
CA ILE A 96 0.38 -19.64 -5.45
C ILE A 96 1.33 -19.56 -4.26
N SER A 97 1.63 -18.36 -3.73
CA SER A 97 2.54 -18.22 -2.57
C SER A 97 1.90 -18.76 -1.30
N ARG A 98 2.72 -19.43 -0.50
CA ARG A 98 2.29 -20.04 0.75
C ARG A 98 2.52 -19.08 1.90
N TRP A 99 1.50 -18.85 2.72
CA TRP A 99 1.60 -17.98 3.90
C TRP A 99 2.64 -18.46 4.91
N GLN A 100 2.96 -19.77 4.92
CA GLN A 100 3.97 -20.36 5.82
C GLN A 100 5.40 -19.90 5.48
N GLU A 101 5.64 -19.52 4.22
CA GLU A 101 6.93 -19.07 3.70
C GLU A 101 7.05 -17.54 3.72
N ALA A 102 5.94 -16.87 4.01
CA ALA A 102 5.87 -15.42 4.06
C ALA A 102 6.65 -14.86 5.25
N ARG A 103 7.42 -13.81 5.01
CA ARG A 103 8.18 -13.08 6.02
C ARG A 103 7.58 -11.70 6.23
N HIS A 104 7.51 -11.25 7.47
CA HIS A 104 7.17 -9.87 7.76
C HIS A 104 8.39 -8.96 7.57
N THR A 105 8.13 -7.69 7.35
CA THR A 105 9.14 -6.64 7.28
C THR A 105 9.83 -6.50 8.64
N ASP A 106 11.16 -6.48 8.66
CA ASP A 106 11.93 -6.34 9.90
C ASP A 106 11.96 -4.86 10.35
N ASP A 107 10.88 -4.47 10.99
CA ASP A 107 10.68 -3.16 11.60
C ASP A 107 10.08 -3.35 13.00
N THR A 108 10.42 -2.46 13.94
CA THR A 108 9.98 -2.56 15.34
C THR A 108 8.45 -2.66 15.44
N ARG A 109 7.71 -1.82 14.69
CA ARG A 109 6.24 -1.83 14.67
C ARG A 109 5.69 -3.18 14.21
N TYR A 110 6.26 -3.75 13.15
CA TYR A 110 5.81 -5.02 12.60
C TYR A 110 6.23 -6.22 13.44
N ASN A 111 7.39 -6.14 14.09
CA ASN A 111 7.86 -7.15 15.05
C ASN A 111 6.92 -7.23 16.26
N ASP A 112 6.45 -6.10 16.79
CA ASP A 112 5.48 -6.07 17.89
C ASP A 112 4.15 -6.71 17.48
N ILE A 113 3.63 -6.36 16.31
CA ILE A 113 2.41 -6.97 15.74
C ILE A 113 2.59 -8.49 15.52
N ALA A 114 3.74 -8.91 15.01
CA ALA A 114 4.03 -10.32 14.78
C ALA A 114 4.10 -11.12 16.09
N ASN A 115 4.63 -10.53 17.16
CA ASN A 115 4.69 -11.13 18.49
C ASN A 115 3.31 -11.25 19.13
N ASP A 116 2.46 -10.23 18.99
CA ASP A 116 1.13 -10.21 19.60
C ASP A 116 0.14 -11.15 18.88
N LEU A 117 0.14 -11.14 17.56
CA LEU A 117 -0.82 -11.88 16.73
C LEU A 117 -0.31 -13.25 16.23
N GLN A 118 0.98 -13.51 16.35
CA GLN A 118 1.62 -14.80 16.02
C GLN A 118 1.18 -15.39 14.65
N THR A 119 0.59 -16.60 14.69
CA THR A 119 0.18 -17.32 13.47
C THR A 119 -0.94 -16.63 12.70
N VAL A 120 -1.78 -15.82 13.36
CA VAL A 120 -2.91 -15.13 12.72
C VAL A 120 -2.40 -14.10 11.73
N VAL A 121 -1.40 -13.31 12.11
CA VAL A 121 -0.86 -12.25 11.25
C VAL A 121 -0.19 -12.79 9.98
N ARG A 122 0.44 -13.97 10.07
CA ARG A 122 1.06 -14.60 8.90
C ARG A 122 0.06 -15.03 7.83
N ARG A 123 -1.22 -15.17 8.19
CA ARG A 123 -2.30 -15.47 7.25
C ARG A 123 -2.88 -14.23 6.57
N LEU A 124 -2.49 -13.04 7.01
CA LEU A 124 -2.90 -11.75 6.44
C LEU A 124 -2.04 -11.38 5.21
N LEU A 125 -1.86 -12.33 4.28
CA LEU A 125 -1.32 -12.06 2.93
C LEU A 125 -2.41 -11.39 2.08
N ILE A 126 -2.88 -10.24 2.55
CA ILE A 126 -3.95 -9.50 1.92
C ILE A 126 -3.37 -8.18 1.42
N SER A 127 -3.65 -7.84 0.18
CA SER A 127 -3.43 -6.51 -0.38
C SER A 127 -4.75 -5.90 -0.75
N CYS A 128 -4.95 -4.64 -0.44
CA CYS A 128 -6.20 -3.95 -0.67
C CYS A 128 -6.00 -2.54 -1.23
N MET A 129 -7.10 -1.88 -1.47
CA MET A 129 -7.17 -0.46 -1.77
C MET A 129 -8.04 0.22 -0.73
N HIS A 130 -7.56 1.30 -0.14
CA HIS A 130 -8.32 2.16 0.76
C HIS A 130 -8.65 3.47 0.07
N VAL A 131 -9.88 3.93 0.25
CA VAL A 131 -10.31 5.25 -0.20
C VAL A 131 -10.66 6.09 1.02
N HIS A 132 -9.89 7.13 1.24
CA HIS A 132 -10.11 8.10 2.29
C HIS A 132 -10.91 9.28 1.75
N VAL A 133 -11.90 9.73 2.51
CA VAL A 133 -12.70 10.91 2.16
C VAL A 133 -12.52 11.97 3.23
N GLY A 134 -12.02 13.13 2.82
CA GLY A 134 -11.83 14.29 3.69
C GLY A 134 -13.15 14.99 3.97
N LEU A 135 -13.52 15.07 5.24
CA LEU A 135 -14.74 15.71 5.72
C LEU A 135 -14.50 17.15 6.21
N GLY A 136 -13.25 17.64 6.12
CA GLY A 136 -12.86 18.91 6.71
C GLY A 136 -12.87 18.86 8.25
N ASP A 137 -13.14 20.00 8.87
CA ASP A 137 -13.16 20.16 10.35
C ASP A 137 -14.56 20.01 10.94
N ASP A 138 -15.47 19.32 10.24
CA ASP A 138 -16.86 19.12 10.66
C ASP A 138 -16.96 17.85 11.51
N ASP A 139 -16.82 18.00 12.83
CA ASP A 139 -16.90 16.89 13.78
C ASP A 139 -18.33 16.34 13.90
N GLU A 140 -19.36 17.17 13.70
CA GLU A 140 -20.76 16.73 13.73
C GLU A 140 -21.02 15.79 12.55
N LEU A 141 -20.58 16.15 11.34
CA LEU A 141 -20.68 15.31 10.17
C LEU A 141 -19.91 13.97 10.36
N ARG A 142 -18.71 14.00 10.97
CA ARG A 142 -17.98 12.76 11.25
C ARG A 142 -18.76 11.82 12.16
N MET A 143 -19.36 12.38 13.22
CA MET A 143 -20.16 11.58 14.15
C MET A 143 -21.41 11.01 13.50
N ASP A 144 -22.09 11.79 12.65
CA ASP A 144 -23.28 11.36 11.93
C ASP A 144 -22.99 10.23 10.92
N LEU A 145 -21.80 10.22 10.31
CA LEU A 145 -21.40 9.19 9.36
C LEU A 145 -20.93 7.90 10.03
N MET A 146 -20.56 7.94 11.31
CA MET A 146 -20.10 6.77 12.08
C MET A 146 -21.20 6.07 12.87
N ASN A 147 -22.41 6.62 12.93
CA ASN A 147 -23.58 6.06 13.60
C ASN A 147 -24.53 5.42 12.58
#